data_3de189b7bcc29ecdd2481dd10c497108
#
_entry.id   3de189b7bcc29ecdd2481dd10c497108
#
_cell.length_a   1.000
_cell.length_b   1.000
_cell.length_c   1.000
_cell.angle_alpha   90.00
_cell.angle_beta   90.00
_cell.angle_gamma   90.00
#
_symmetry.space_group_name_H-M   'P 1'
#
loop_
_entity.id
_entity.type
_entity.pdbx_description
1 polymer ?
#
loop_
_entity_poly.entity_id
_entity_poly.type
_entity_poly.pdbx_seq_one_letter_code
_entity_poly.pdbx_strand_id
1 'polypeptide(L)'
;MTTPTNIKRFKVKDTWKDYEVTLEVDLDRLTTERAEMINSFWTGADDRLDEQNGDLVKTVIRMAGHEVMCEILEDRGADFGDADRWSCQQTSKKLHNGEGWGGEGDGDGFGWCGIRVVGAEVDVPCYEDVAVSEVSQ
;
A
#
# COMPACT_ATOMS: atom_id res chain seq x y z
N MET A 1 17.93 -14.38 21.80
CA MET A 1 16.70 -13.89 21.59
C MET A 1 16.18 -14.12 20.18
N THR A 2 15.00 -14.34 20.11
CA THR A 2 14.43 -14.77 18.90
C THR A 2 13.83 -13.65 18.13
N THR A 3 14.04 -13.65 16.89
CA THR A 3 13.47 -12.65 16.06
C THR A 3 12.27 -13.20 15.36
N PRO A 4 11.20 -12.49 15.34
CA PRO A 4 10.07 -12.92 14.57
C PRO A 4 10.50 -13.00 13.14
N THR A 5 10.13 -14.05 12.49
CA THR A 5 10.62 -14.28 11.16
C THR A 5 9.57 -14.41 10.13
N ASN A 6 8.36 -14.02 10.47
CA ASN A 6 7.25 -14.15 9.54
C ASN A 6 6.99 -12.85 8.80
N ILE A 7 8.07 -12.13 8.49
CA ILE A 7 8.00 -10.89 7.71
C ILE A 7 8.36 -11.22 6.27
N LYS A 8 7.48 -10.86 5.35
CA LYS A 8 7.71 -11.10 3.94
C LYS A 8 7.49 -9.84 3.13
N ARG A 9 8.16 -9.76 2.00
CA ARG A 9 8.00 -8.64 1.08
C ARG A 9 7.06 -9.02 -0.04
N PHE A 10 6.23 -8.07 -0.41
CA PHE A 10 5.29 -8.22 -1.52
C PHE A 10 5.39 -7.00 -2.40
N LYS A 11 5.21 -7.20 -3.69
CA LYS A 11 5.08 -6.10 -4.64
C LYS A 11 3.65 -6.03 -5.10
N VAL A 12 3.08 -4.83 -5.03
CA VAL A 12 1.76 -4.56 -5.57
C VAL A 12 1.95 -3.68 -6.78
N LYS A 13 1.48 -4.13 -7.92
CA LYS A 13 1.70 -3.44 -9.18
C LYS A 13 0.38 -3.07 -9.81
N ASP A 14 0.35 -1.90 -10.43
CA ASP A 14 -0.75 -1.52 -11.30
C ASP A 14 -0.44 -2.08 -12.68
N THR A 15 -1.34 -2.87 -13.23
CA THR A 15 -1.11 -3.54 -14.51
C THR A 15 -1.25 -2.61 -15.70
N TRP A 16 -1.69 -1.39 -15.45
CA TRP A 16 -1.98 -0.42 -16.51
C TRP A 16 -0.89 0.64 -16.65
N LYS A 17 -0.33 1.11 -15.50
CA LYS A 17 0.53 2.29 -15.48
C LYS A 17 1.96 2.00 -15.05
N ASP A 18 2.30 0.76 -14.79
CA ASP A 18 3.62 0.37 -14.29
C ASP A 18 3.97 0.94 -12.92
N TYR A 19 2.96 1.36 -12.16
CA TYR A 19 3.19 1.76 -10.77
C TYR A 19 3.48 0.53 -9.93
N GLU A 20 4.35 0.70 -8.94
CA GLU A 20 4.77 -0.42 -8.13
C GLU A 20 5.05 0.06 -6.71
N VAL A 21 4.57 -0.69 -5.74
CA VAL A 21 4.82 -0.43 -4.33
C VAL A 21 5.35 -1.71 -3.71
N THR A 22 6.41 -1.60 -2.93
CA THR A 22 6.96 -2.75 -2.21
C THR A 22 6.60 -2.61 -0.74
N LEU A 23 6.00 -3.66 -0.21
CA LEU A 23 5.53 -3.68 1.17
C LEU A 23 6.22 -4.80 1.93
N GLU A 24 6.54 -4.56 3.20
CA GLU A 24 6.91 -5.62 4.13
C GLU A 24 5.74 -5.86 5.04
N VAL A 25 5.39 -7.12 5.21
CA VAL A 25 4.22 -7.52 5.99
C VAL A 25 4.65 -8.47 7.09
N ASP A 26 4.28 -8.11 8.31
CA ASP A 26 4.44 -8.98 9.47
C ASP A 26 3.20 -9.88 9.54
N LEU A 27 3.36 -11.10 9.04
CA LEU A 27 2.24 -12.03 8.93
C LEU A 27 1.75 -12.54 10.28
N ASP A 28 2.55 -12.37 11.33
CA ASP A 28 2.10 -12.67 12.68
C ASP A 28 1.17 -11.59 13.21
N ARG A 29 1.33 -10.37 12.72
CA ARG A 29 0.47 -9.25 13.13
C ARG A 29 -0.75 -9.12 12.23
N LEU A 30 -0.58 -9.25 10.92
CA LEU A 30 -1.72 -9.21 10.00
C LEU A 30 -2.38 -10.60 9.98
N THR A 31 -3.13 -10.89 11.03
CA THR A 31 -3.85 -12.13 11.14
C THR A 31 -5.07 -12.11 10.25
N THR A 32 -5.67 -13.28 10.03
CA THR A 32 -6.92 -13.39 9.28
C THR A 32 -8.01 -12.52 9.91
N GLU A 33 -8.05 -12.47 11.24
CA GLU A 33 -9.03 -11.65 11.94
C GLU A 33 -8.86 -10.17 11.66
N ARG A 34 -7.63 -9.68 11.74
CA ARG A 34 -7.36 -8.28 11.44
C ARG A 34 -7.61 -7.96 9.98
N ALA A 35 -7.23 -8.90 9.10
CA ALA A 35 -7.47 -8.72 7.67
C ALA A 35 -8.97 -8.60 7.39
N GLU A 36 -9.78 -9.40 8.07
CA GLU A 36 -11.22 -9.32 7.90
C GLU A 36 -11.77 -7.98 8.37
N MET A 37 -11.27 -7.50 9.50
CA MET A 37 -11.69 -6.19 10.01
C MET A 37 -11.37 -5.09 9.02
N ILE A 38 -10.18 -5.12 8.44
CA ILE A 38 -9.77 -4.11 7.47
C ILE A 38 -10.61 -4.21 6.20
N ASN A 39 -10.74 -5.41 5.65
CA ASN A 39 -11.49 -5.59 4.41
C ASN A 39 -12.95 -5.20 4.57
N SER A 40 -13.53 -5.51 5.72
CA SER A 40 -14.96 -5.24 5.96
C SER A 40 -15.25 -3.77 6.26
N PHE A 41 -14.21 -2.96 6.47
CA PHE A 41 -14.41 -1.55 6.76
C PHE A 41 -15.05 -0.80 5.57
N TRP A 42 -14.73 -1.22 4.36
CA TRP A 42 -15.26 -0.58 3.16
C TRP A 42 -16.23 -1.50 2.43
N THR A 43 -17.11 -0.91 1.63
CA THR A 43 -18.05 -1.65 0.79
C THR A 43 -17.30 -2.49 -0.23
N GLY A 44 -17.88 -3.60 -0.65
CA GLY A 44 -17.29 -4.45 -1.69
C GLY A 44 -16.33 -5.50 -1.17
N ALA A 45 -16.41 -5.81 0.15
CA ALA A 45 -15.50 -6.75 0.77
C ALA A 45 -15.53 -8.12 0.10
N ASP A 46 -16.72 -8.61 -0.23
CA ASP A 46 -16.86 -9.96 -0.80
C ASP A 46 -16.24 -10.04 -2.18
N ASP A 47 -16.42 -9.01 -2.99
CA ASP A 47 -15.85 -8.98 -4.33
C ASP A 47 -14.33 -8.94 -4.28
N ARG A 48 -13.77 -8.15 -3.37
CA ARG A 48 -12.32 -8.09 -3.21
C ARG A 48 -11.75 -9.43 -2.78
N LEU A 49 -12.44 -10.10 -1.88
CA LEU A 49 -12.00 -11.40 -1.39
C LEU A 49 -12.03 -12.44 -2.50
N ASP A 50 -13.09 -12.43 -3.30
CA ASP A 50 -13.23 -13.34 -4.43
C ASP A 50 -12.12 -13.15 -5.43
N GLU A 51 -11.70 -11.93 -5.69
CA GLU A 51 -10.63 -11.65 -6.62
C GLU A 51 -9.30 -12.23 -6.18
N GLN A 52 -9.15 -12.51 -4.89
CA GLN A 52 -7.95 -13.13 -4.35
C GLN A 52 -8.20 -14.58 -3.92
N ASN A 53 -9.22 -15.21 -4.50
CA ASN A 53 -9.53 -16.62 -4.26
C ASN A 53 -9.77 -16.95 -2.80
N GLY A 54 -10.34 -16.00 -2.06
CA GLY A 54 -10.68 -16.19 -0.65
C GLY A 54 -9.53 -15.95 0.32
N ASP A 55 -8.41 -15.42 -0.15
CA ASP A 55 -7.26 -15.15 0.72
C ASP A 55 -7.39 -13.74 1.31
N LEU A 56 -7.83 -13.65 2.56
CA LEU A 56 -8.05 -12.38 3.23
C LEU A 56 -6.78 -11.56 3.41
N VAL A 57 -5.70 -12.21 3.77
CA VAL A 57 -4.43 -11.52 3.99
C VAL A 57 -3.95 -10.90 2.68
N LYS A 58 -3.99 -11.67 1.59
CA LYS A 58 -3.58 -11.17 0.29
C LYS A 58 -4.49 -10.04 -0.19
N THR A 59 -5.78 -10.14 0.10
CA THR A 59 -6.75 -9.10 -0.22
C THR A 59 -6.33 -7.78 0.41
N VAL A 60 -5.98 -7.81 1.71
CA VAL A 60 -5.61 -6.61 2.43
C VAL A 60 -4.25 -6.07 1.96
N ILE A 61 -3.31 -6.94 1.63
CA ILE A 61 -2.02 -6.50 1.08
C ILE A 61 -2.25 -5.74 -0.23
N ARG A 62 -3.11 -6.25 -1.08
CA ARG A 62 -3.46 -5.57 -2.33
C ARG A 62 -4.11 -4.22 -2.07
N MET A 63 -5.02 -4.17 -1.10
CA MET A 63 -5.67 -2.92 -0.71
C MET A 63 -4.65 -1.90 -0.22
N ALA A 64 -3.70 -2.34 0.59
CA ALA A 64 -2.67 -1.45 1.12
C ALA A 64 -1.82 -0.86 0.00
N GLY A 65 -1.41 -1.70 -0.95
CA GLY A 65 -0.65 -1.22 -2.09
C GLY A 65 -1.41 -0.19 -2.91
N HIS A 66 -2.68 -0.46 -3.14
CA HIS A 66 -3.55 0.47 -3.86
C HIS A 66 -3.68 1.80 -3.12
N GLU A 67 -3.92 1.74 -1.81
CA GLU A 67 -4.05 2.94 -0.99
C GLU A 67 -2.77 3.77 -1.04
N VAL A 68 -1.62 3.13 -0.92
CA VAL A 68 -0.33 3.82 -0.97
C VAL A 68 -0.12 4.48 -2.33
N MET A 69 -0.49 3.80 -3.42
CA MET A 69 -0.39 4.40 -4.75
C MET A 69 -1.23 5.66 -4.86
N CYS A 70 -2.47 5.61 -4.35
CA CYS A 70 -3.34 6.77 -4.39
C CYS A 70 -2.78 7.94 -3.60
N GLU A 71 -2.22 7.66 -2.42
CA GLU A 71 -1.63 8.71 -1.60
C GLU A 71 -0.41 9.33 -2.26
N ILE A 72 0.41 8.50 -2.89
CA ILE A 72 1.58 9.00 -3.59
C ILE A 72 1.17 9.84 -4.79
N LEU A 73 0.12 9.45 -5.50
CA LEU A 73 -0.37 10.22 -6.64
C LEU A 73 -0.88 11.59 -6.20
N GLU A 74 -1.51 11.67 -5.03
CA GLU A 74 -1.94 12.95 -4.47
C GLU A 74 -0.77 13.87 -4.18
N ASP A 75 0.38 13.28 -3.83
CA ASP A 75 1.61 14.01 -3.54
C ASP A 75 2.49 14.20 -4.77
N ARG A 76 1.96 13.92 -5.96
CA ARG A 76 2.65 14.12 -7.25
C ARG A 76 3.73 13.09 -7.55
N GLY A 77 3.59 11.90 -7.01
CA GLY A 77 4.48 10.81 -7.35
C GLY A 77 5.62 10.64 -6.36
N ALA A 78 6.29 9.52 -6.46
CA ALA A 78 7.47 9.23 -5.64
C ALA A 78 8.23 8.08 -6.26
N ASP A 79 9.54 8.07 -6.00
CA ASP A 79 10.42 6.99 -6.45
C ASP A 79 11.47 6.81 -5.36
N PHE A 80 11.33 5.74 -4.56
CA PHE A 80 12.28 5.50 -3.49
C PHE A 80 12.36 4.00 -3.19
N GLY A 81 13.50 3.59 -2.63
CA GLY A 81 13.71 2.23 -2.20
C GLY A 81 13.93 2.16 -0.70
N ASP A 82 14.33 0.98 -0.21
CA ASP A 82 14.43 0.75 1.23
C ASP A 82 15.61 1.49 1.87
N ALA A 83 16.56 2.00 1.08
CA ALA A 83 17.63 2.82 1.61
C ALA A 83 17.14 4.20 2.06
N ASP A 84 16.04 4.67 1.49
CA ASP A 84 15.46 5.94 1.87
C ASP A 84 14.47 5.72 3.02
N ARG A 85 15.01 5.60 4.22
CA ARG A 85 14.20 5.26 5.38
C ARG A 85 13.17 6.33 5.72
N TRP A 86 13.52 7.58 5.47
CA TRP A 86 12.60 8.68 5.76
C TRP A 86 11.33 8.56 4.91
N SER A 87 11.50 8.37 3.61
CA SER A 87 10.35 8.23 2.72
C SER A 87 9.53 7.00 3.06
N CYS A 88 10.20 5.89 3.38
CA CYS A 88 9.50 4.68 3.79
C CYS A 88 8.67 4.92 5.04
N GLN A 89 9.23 5.60 6.03
CA GLN A 89 8.53 5.88 7.28
C GLN A 89 7.35 6.82 7.07
N GLN A 90 7.55 7.88 6.32
CA GLN A 90 6.48 8.85 6.09
C GLN A 90 5.31 8.23 5.32
N THR A 91 5.63 7.45 4.31
CA THR A 91 4.59 6.78 3.52
C THR A 91 3.84 5.74 4.34
N SER A 92 4.57 5.00 5.18
CA SER A 92 3.94 4.02 6.07
C SER A 92 3.00 4.69 7.06
N LYS A 93 3.41 5.83 7.62
CA LYS A 93 2.56 6.56 8.56
C LYS A 93 1.27 7.02 7.91
N LYS A 94 1.33 7.46 6.68
CA LYS A 94 0.12 7.87 5.98
C LYS A 94 -0.85 6.70 5.83
N LEU A 95 -0.34 5.53 5.49
CA LEU A 95 -1.18 4.35 5.41
C LEU A 95 -1.80 4.04 6.77
N HIS A 96 -0.97 4.01 7.81
CA HIS A 96 -1.45 3.60 9.14
C HIS A 96 -2.51 4.57 9.68
N ASN A 97 -2.36 5.84 9.39
CA ASN A 97 -3.28 6.85 9.90
C ASN A 97 -4.51 7.05 9.03
N GLY A 98 -4.60 6.34 7.92
CA GLY A 98 -5.79 6.34 7.10
C GLY A 98 -6.92 5.59 7.77
N GLU A 99 -8.16 5.94 7.41
CA GLU A 99 -9.31 5.26 7.98
C GLU A 99 -9.28 3.78 7.67
N GLY A 100 -9.59 2.96 8.65
CA GLY A 100 -9.69 1.52 8.48
C GLY A 100 -8.39 0.76 8.64
N TRP A 101 -7.25 1.44 8.80
CA TRP A 101 -5.95 0.76 8.87
C TRP A 101 -5.44 0.57 10.30
N GLY A 102 -6.09 1.15 11.29
CA GLY A 102 -5.83 0.83 12.68
C GLY A 102 -4.78 1.65 13.39
N GLY A 103 -4.18 2.62 12.73
CA GLY A 103 -3.21 3.50 13.37
C GLY A 103 -1.82 2.90 13.45
N GLU A 104 -0.94 3.60 14.18
CA GLU A 104 0.48 3.24 14.23
C GLU A 104 0.80 2.07 15.15
N GLY A 105 -0.16 1.61 15.93
CA GLY A 105 0.04 0.45 16.79
C GLY A 105 1.12 0.71 17.83
N ASP A 106 2.11 -0.17 17.88
CA ASP A 106 3.18 -0.10 18.87
C ASP A 106 4.27 0.90 18.50
N GLY A 107 4.14 1.56 17.37
CA GLY A 107 5.12 2.54 16.95
C GLY A 107 6.39 1.93 16.37
N ASP A 108 6.37 0.68 15.99
CA ASP A 108 7.53 -0.01 15.44
C ASP A 108 7.63 0.11 13.92
N GLY A 109 6.80 0.92 13.31
CA GLY A 109 6.82 1.14 11.87
C GLY A 109 5.89 0.25 11.07
N PHE A 110 5.40 -0.85 11.65
CA PHE A 110 4.45 -1.74 10.94
C PHE A 110 3.00 -1.34 11.13
N GLY A 111 2.70 -0.59 12.18
CA GLY A 111 1.34 -0.22 12.48
C GLY A 111 0.52 -1.37 13.03
N TRP A 112 -0.72 -1.09 13.36
CA TRP A 112 -1.63 -2.12 13.84
C TRP A 112 -1.85 -3.20 12.76
N CYS A 113 -1.85 -2.80 11.49
CA CYS A 113 -2.12 -3.74 10.40
C CYS A 113 -0.94 -4.65 10.06
N GLY A 114 0.26 -4.32 10.53
CA GLY A 114 1.43 -5.13 10.24
C GLY A 114 2.04 -4.90 8.86
N ILE A 115 1.73 -3.78 8.23
CA ILE A 115 2.21 -3.50 6.87
C ILE A 115 3.00 -2.20 6.87
N ARG A 116 4.20 -2.23 6.28
CA ARG A 116 4.97 -1.00 6.09
C ARG A 116 5.48 -0.93 4.66
N VAL A 117 5.70 0.30 4.19
CA VAL A 117 6.20 0.56 2.85
C VAL A 117 7.71 0.57 2.87
N VAL A 118 8.34 -0.16 1.95
CA VAL A 118 9.79 -0.18 1.84
C VAL A 118 10.26 0.23 0.44
N GLY A 119 9.35 0.60 -0.43
CA GLY A 119 9.71 1.12 -1.74
C GLY A 119 8.49 1.49 -2.51
N ALA A 120 8.65 2.41 -3.43
CA ALA A 120 7.55 2.80 -4.31
C ALA A 120 8.13 3.43 -5.58
N GLU A 121 7.45 3.17 -6.67
CA GLU A 121 7.78 3.77 -7.95
C GLU A 121 6.44 4.14 -8.60
N VAL A 122 6.02 5.38 -8.39
CA VAL A 122 4.73 5.87 -8.88
C VAL A 122 4.97 7.23 -9.49
N ASP A 123 4.85 7.31 -10.81
CA ASP A 123 5.17 8.52 -11.56
C ASP A 123 3.91 9.23 -12.02
N VAL A 124 3.97 10.55 -12.02
CA VAL A 124 2.93 11.38 -12.64
C VAL A 124 3.50 11.95 -13.92
N PRO A 125 2.64 12.41 -14.85
CA PRO A 125 3.15 12.99 -16.09
C PRO A 125 4.04 14.20 -15.83
N CYS A 126 5.15 14.28 -16.56
CA CYS A 126 5.98 15.48 -16.56
C CYS A 126 5.35 16.55 -17.41
N TYR A 127 5.55 17.81 -17.02
CA TYR A 127 5.00 18.91 -17.80
C TYR A 127 5.48 18.87 -19.24
N GLU A 128 6.75 18.48 -19.46
CA GLU A 128 7.32 18.41 -20.80
C GLU A 128 6.66 17.36 -21.68
N ASP A 129 5.99 16.40 -21.08
CA ASP A 129 5.35 15.33 -21.84
C ASP A 129 3.89 15.65 -22.17
N VAL A 130 3.43 16.83 -21.76
CA VAL A 130 2.05 17.23 -21.97
C VAL A 130 1.99 18.27 -23.10
N ALA A 131 1.07 18.06 -24.02
CA ALA A 131 0.91 18.96 -25.17
C ALA A 131 -0.53 19.44 -25.23
N VAL A 132 -0.71 20.63 -25.76
CA VAL A 132 -2.03 21.19 -25.96
C VAL A 132 -2.33 21.23 -27.46
N SER A 133 -3.56 20.91 -27.81
CA SER A 133 -4.03 21.06 -29.17
C SER A 133 -5.45 21.60 -29.15
N GLU A 134 -5.78 22.36 -30.17
CA GLU A 134 -7.11 22.91 -30.29
C GLU A 134 -8.03 21.87 -30.92
N VAL A 135 -9.24 21.75 -30.40
CA VAL A 135 -10.22 20.79 -30.91
C VAL A 135 -11.17 21.54 -31.84
N SER A 136 -11.29 21.04 -33.06
CA SER A 136 -12.25 21.59 -34.02
C SER A 136 -13.66 21.18 -33.64
N GLN A 137 -14.61 22.05 -33.96
CA GLN A 137 -16.00 21.76 -33.70
C GLN A 137 -16.78 21.49 -34.96
#